data_b10af330dbeefa7342174e0aee480988
#
_entry.id   b10af330dbeefa7342174e0aee480988
#
_cell.length_a   1.000
_cell.length_b   1.000
_cell.length_c   1.000
_cell.angle_alpha   90.00
_cell.angle_beta   90.00
_cell.angle_gamma   90.00
#
_symmetry.space_group_name_H-M   'P 1'
#
loop_
_entity.id
_entity.type
_entity.pdbx_description
1 polymer ?
#
loop_
_entity_poly.entity_id
_entity_poly.type
_entity_poly.pdbx_seq_one_letter_code
_entity_poly.pdbx_strand_id
1 'polypeptide(L)'
;MARVYNFSAGPSVLPEVVLKAAAEEMLDYNGTGMSVMEMSHRSKAFEEIIETAEQDLRDLMKIPDNYKVLFLQGGASQQFAAIPMNLMKNKVADYIVTGQWAKKAAEEAKKYGKVNIIASSADKTFSYIPDCSDLPIDDDADYVYICHNNTIYGTTYKTLPNTKGKILVADMSSDILSQPVNVSDYGLIYFGVQKNVGPAGVVVAIIREDLIRDDVLEGTPTMLKYKTQADAKSLYNTPPCYGIYICGKVFKWVKEMGGLEAMKIHNEKKAAILYDFLDNSKMFKGTVEKKDRSLMNVPFVTGDEELDAKFVKEATAAGFVNIKGHRTVGGMRASIYNAMPIEGVEKLVEFMKKFEEDNQ
;
A
#
# COMPACT_ATOMS: atom_id res chain seq x y z
N MET A 1 -0.56 25.44 16.18
CA MET A 1 -1.74 25.11 15.36
C MET A 1 -2.05 23.63 15.55
N ALA A 2 -3.34 23.28 15.69
CA ALA A 2 -3.73 21.88 15.66
C ALA A 2 -3.46 21.28 14.26
N ARG A 3 -3.05 20.01 14.18
CA ARG A 3 -2.89 19.33 12.89
C ARG A 3 -4.24 19.11 12.23
N VAL A 4 -4.29 19.20 10.91
CA VAL A 4 -5.46 18.84 10.12
C VAL A 4 -5.64 17.32 10.05
N TYR A 5 -6.85 16.85 9.79
CA TYR A 5 -7.11 15.45 9.46
C TYR A 5 -6.87 15.23 7.97
N ASN A 6 -5.74 14.59 7.65
CA ASN A 6 -5.32 14.37 6.26
C ASN A 6 -5.81 13.02 5.75
N PHE A 7 -6.81 13.04 4.87
CA PHE A 7 -7.39 11.85 4.22
C PHE A 7 -6.75 11.51 2.87
N SER A 8 -5.54 12.01 2.61
CA SER A 8 -4.82 11.73 1.36
C SER A 8 -4.59 10.25 1.16
N ALA A 9 -4.74 9.80 -0.09
CA ALA A 9 -4.48 8.41 -0.47
C ALA A 9 -2.99 8.04 -0.59
N GLY A 10 -2.12 9.02 -0.63
CA GLY A 10 -0.67 8.88 -0.69
C GLY A 10 0.03 9.99 -1.49
N PRO A 11 1.09 10.62 -0.93
CA PRO A 11 1.57 10.47 0.44
C PRO A 11 0.50 10.75 1.49
N SER A 12 0.48 9.95 2.56
CA SER A 12 -0.58 9.97 3.55
C SER A 12 -0.12 10.46 4.92
N VAL A 13 -1.05 10.46 5.88
CA VAL A 13 -0.77 10.78 7.27
C VAL A 13 0.26 9.81 7.86
N LEU A 14 1.20 10.34 8.65
CA LEU A 14 2.16 9.57 9.44
C LEU A 14 1.83 9.66 10.93
N PRO A 15 2.21 8.66 11.74
CA PRO A 15 2.04 8.72 13.19
C PRO A 15 2.75 9.96 13.76
N GLU A 16 2.04 10.74 14.55
CA GLU A 16 2.62 11.99 15.10
C GLU A 16 3.83 11.73 16.00
N VAL A 17 3.80 10.63 16.76
CA VAL A 17 4.92 10.21 17.59
C VAL A 17 6.19 9.94 16.76
N VAL A 18 6.04 9.35 15.58
CA VAL A 18 7.16 9.13 14.65
C VAL A 18 7.72 10.46 14.14
N LEU A 19 6.85 11.40 13.76
CA LEU A 19 7.28 12.71 13.28
C LEU A 19 7.98 13.52 14.39
N LYS A 20 7.51 13.44 15.64
CA LYS A 20 8.16 14.08 16.79
C LYS A 20 9.54 13.51 17.04
N ALA A 21 9.66 12.18 17.11
CA ALA A 21 10.94 11.51 17.29
C ALA A 21 11.93 11.85 16.15
N ALA A 22 11.45 11.88 14.91
CA ALA A 22 12.28 12.29 13.77
C ALA A 22 12.73 13.77 13.85
N ALA A 23 11.89 14.66 14.38
CA ALA A 23 12.25 16.06 14.58
C ALA A 23 13.29 16.23 15.70
N GLU A 24 13.19 15.47 16.77
CA GLU A 24 14.17 15.47 17.88
C GLU A 24 15.55 14.97 17.42
N GLU A 25 15.58 13.95 16.57
CA GLU A 25 16.81 13.37 16.02
C GLU A 25 17.31 14.06 14.75
N MET A 26 16.67 15.15 14.30
CA MET A 26 16.96 15.77 13.00
C MET A 26 18.40 16.27 12.88
N LEU A 27 18.98 16.82 13.94
CA LEU A 27 20.35 17.34 13.94
C LEU A 27 21.36 16.35 14.52
N ASP A 28 20.92 15.42 15.35
CA ASP A 28 21.79 14.48 16.03
C ASP A 28 21.09 13.14 16.26
N TYR A 29 21.33 12.20 15.36
CA TYR A 29 20.86 10.84 15.51
C TYR A 29 21.73 10.08 16.52
N ASN A 30 21.16 9.70 17.68
CA ASN A 30 21.81 8.87 18.71
C ASN A 30 23.22 9.34 19.12
N GLY A 31 23.48 10.65 19.19
CA GLY A 31 24.77 11.19 19.59
C GLY A 31 25.88 11.10 18.53
N THR A 32 25.51 10.86 17.28
CA THR A 32 26.47 10.83 16.15
C THR A 32 26.94 12.23 15.73
N GLY A 33 26.26 13.29 16.19
CA GLY A 33 26.51 14.67 15.81
C GLY A 33 26.07 15.00 14.39
N MET A 34 25.27 14.14 13.74
CA MET A 34 24.77 14.36 12.37
C MET A 34 23.35 13.84 12.19
N SER A 35 22.67 14.41 11.20
CA SER A 35 21.38 13.94 10.71
C SER A 35 21.51 12.60 9.97
N VAL A 36 20.47 11.76 10.00
CA VAL A 36 20.37 10.59 9.11
C VAL A 36 20.45 10.99 7.63
N MET A 37 20.02 12.20 7.26
CA MET A 37 20.12 12.72 5.89
C MET A 37 21.56 12.97 5.42
N GLU A 38 22.49 13.20 6.33
CA GLU A 38 23.92 13.46 6.04
C GLU A 38 24.78 12.20 6.16
N MET A 39 24.20 11.12 6.67
CA MET A 39 24.91 9.91 7.05
C MET A 39 25.30 9.08 5.84
N SER A 40 26.55 8.64 5.78
CA SER A 40 26.93 7.65 4.77
C SER A 40 26.14 6.36 4.96
N HIS A 41 25.57 5.84 3.87
CA HIS A 41 24.90 4.54 3.89
C HIS A 41 25.84 3.36 4.17
N ARG A 42 27.15 3.58 4.19
CA ARG A 42 28.20 2.60 4.55
C ARG A 42 28.69 2.77 5.98
N SER A 43 28.10 3.68 6.75
CA SER A 43 28.43 3.86 8.16
C SER A 43 27.74 2.78 9.02
N LYS A 44 28.37 2.42 10.13
CA LYS A 44 27.75 1.50 11.10
C LYS A 44 26.38 1.97 11.59
N ALA A 45 26.23 3.29 11.78
CA ALA A 45 24.97 3.86 12.25
C ALA A 45 23.84 3.63 11.23
N PHE A 46 24.12 3.77 9.93
CA PHE A 46 23.09 3.50 8.91
C PHE A 46 22.87 2.00 8.71
N GLU A 47 23.91 1.19 8.76
CA GLU A 47 23.79 -0.28 8.73
C GLU A 47 22.85 -0.76 9.84
N GLU A 48 22.99 -0.25 11.07
CA GLU A 48 22.09 -0.55 12.19
C GLU A 48 20.64 -0.08 11.92
N ILE A 49 20.45 1.10 11.30
CA ILE A 49 19.12 1.61 10.92
C ILE A 49 18.41 0.65 9.97
N ILE A 50 19.06 0.26 8.87
CA ILE A 50 18.42 -0.58 7.84
C ILE A 50 18.23 -2.01 8.33
N GLU A 51 19.18 -2.59 9.08
CA GLU A 51 19.07 -3.93 9.66
C GLU A 51 17.95 -3.99 10.71
N THR A 52 17.82 -2.96 11.57
CA THR A 52 16.73 -2.87 12.54
C THR A 52 15.38 -2.73 11.82
N ALA A 53 15.29 -1.90 10.78
CA ALA A 53 14.07 -1.74 10.00
C ALA A 53 13.66 -3.07 9.32
N GLU A 54 14.61 -3.80 8.76
CA GLU A 54 14.36 -5.12 8.17
C GLU A 54 13.87 -6.11 9.25
N GLN A 55 14.54 -6.16 10.41
CA GLN A 55 14.18 -7.08 11.48
C GLN A 55 12.78 -6.78 12.04
N ASP A 56 12.45 -5.50 12.27
CA ASP A 56 11.13 -5.12 12.74
C ASP A 56 10.03 -5.50 11.75
N LEU A 57 10.27 -5.34 10.45
CA LEU A 57 9.32 -5.78 9.42
C LEU A 57 9.17 -7.31 9.39
N ARG A 58 10.30 -8.05 9.53
CA ARG A 58 10.28 -9.51 9.62
C ARG A 58 9.46 -10.00 10.81
N ASP A 59 9.67 -9.39 11.98
CA ASP A 59 8.95 -9.73 13.21
C ASP A 59 7.43 -9.47 13.05
N LEU A 60 7.07 -8.30 12.54
CA LEU A 60 5.66 -7.90 12.34
C LEU A 60 4.91 -8.83 11.40
N MET A 61 5.51 -9.14 10.26
CA MET A 61 4.87 -9.95 9.21
C MET A 61 5.19 -11.44 9.32
N LYS A 62 6.01 -11.85 10.31
CA LYS A 62 6.49 -13.24 10.47
C LYS A 62 7.10 -13.76 9.17
N ILE A 63 7.98 -12.95 8.55
CA ILE A 63 8.59 -13.27 7.25
C ILE A 63 9.50 -14.46 7.41
N PRO A 64 9.30 -15.56 6.64
CA PRO A 64 10.17 -16.74 6.71
C PRO A 64 11.62 -16.44 6.27
N ASP A 65 12.57 -17.22 6.77
CA ASP A 65 14.01 -17.03 6.49
C ASP A 65 14.37 -17.16 5.00
N ASN A 66 13.58 -17.94 4.25
CA ASN A 66 13.74 -18.12 2.81
C ASN A 66 13.15 -16.97 1.96
N TYR A 67 12.91 -15.81 2.56
CA TYR A 67 12.54 -14.58 1.88
C TYR A 67 13.59 -13.49 2.12
N LYS A 68 13.88 -12.71 1.09
CA LYS A 68 14.65 -11.47 1.19
C LYS A 68 13.72 -10.27 1.30
N VAL A 69 14.13 -9.31 2.12
CA VAL A 69 13.50 -7.98 2.21
C VAL A 69 14.43 -7.00 1.52
N LEU A 70 13.92 -6.34 0.49
CA LEU A 70 14.70 -5.39 -0.30
C LEU A 70 14.11 -3.98 -0.15
N PHE A 71 14.94 -3.02 0.22
CA PHE A 71 14.61 -1.59 0.21
C PHE A 71 15.04 -1.00 -1.13
N LEU A 72 14.07 -0.63 -1.95
CA LEU A 72 14.25 -0.22 -3.34
C LEU A 72 13.83 1.24 -3.54
N GLN A 73 14.08 1.76 -4.73
CA GLN A 73 13.69 3.09 -5.18
C GLN A 73 12.72 3.00 -6.37
N GLY A 74 12.30 4.14 -6.90
CA GLY A 74 11.51 4.21 -8.15
C GLY A 74 9.99 4.12 -7.97
N GLY A 75 9.49 4.04 -6.74
CA GLY A 75 8.07 3.88 -6.46
C GLY A 75 7.53 2.50 -6.88
N ALA A 76 6.32 2.18 -6.46
CA ALA A 76 5.65 0.92 -6.84
C ALA A 76 5.51 0.77 -8.37
N SER A 77 5.42 1.89 -9.11
CA SER A 77 5.33 1.85 -10.57
C SER A 77 6.56 1.27 -11.26
N GLN A 78 7.76 1.41 -10.68
CA GLN A 78 8.96 0.78 -11.21
C GLN A 78 8.90 -0.74 -11.09
N GLN A 79 8.18 -1.27 -10.10
CA GLN A 79 7.99 -2.70 -9.94
C GLN A 79 7.11 -3.29 -11.05
N PHE A 80 6.25 -2.51 -11.70
CA PHE A 80 5.50 -2.96 -12.87
C PHE A 80 6.41 -3.43 -14.00
N ALA A 81 7.61 -2.84 -14.13
CA ALA A 81 8.66 -3.26 -15.06
C ALA A 81 9.62 -4.29 -14.45
N ALA A 82 10.08 -4.08 -13.22
CA ALA A 82 11.05 -4.95 -12.58
C ALA A 82 10.54 -6.37 -12.40
N ILE A 83 9.26 -6.55 -12.02
CA ILE A 83 8.65 -7.87 -11.81
C ILE A 83 8.72 -8.72 -13.09
N PRO A 84 8.17 -8.31 -14.24
CA PRO A 84 8.30 -9.12 -15.45
C PRO A 84 9.74 -9.32 -15.90
N MET A 85 10.61 -8.31 -15.77
CA MET A 85 12.04 -8.46 -16.12
C MET A 85 12.73 -9.55 -15.31
N ASN A 86 12.37 -9.73 -14.04
CA ASN A 86 13.00 -10.74 -13.16
C ASN A 86 12.27 -12.08 -13.15
N LEU A 87 10.95 -12.12 -13.35
CA LEU A 87 10.16 -13.32 -13.13
C LEU A 87 9.63 -14.00 -14.40
N MET A 88 9.47 -13.28 -15.53
CA MET A 88 8.90 -13.83 -16.77
C MET A 88 9.88 -14.73 -17.54
N LYS A 89 10.17 -15.91 -17.02
CA LYS A 89 11.06 -16.90 -17.66
C LYS A 89 10.47 -17.45 -18.95
N ASN A 90 9.19 -17.86 -18.91
CA ASN A 90 8.45 -18.37 -20.07
C ASN A 90 7.83 -17.22 -20.89
N LYS A 91 8.03 -15.98 -20.46
CA LYS A 91 7.43 -14.78 -21.07
C LYS A 91 5.90 -14.79 -21.08
N VAL A 92 5.29 -15.41 -20.08
CA VAL A 92 3.82 -15.44 -19.90
C VAL A 92 3.49 -15.10 -18.46
N ALA A 93 2.51 -14.25 -18.24
CA ALA A 93 1.99 -13.96 -16.89
C ALA A 93 0.48 -13.68 -16.93
N ASP A 94 -0.20 -14.04 -15.83
CA ASP A 94 -1.62 -13.86 -15.64
C ASP A 94 -1.89 -12.72 -14.67
N TYR A 95 -2.82 -11.84 -15.02
CA TYR A 95 -3.18 -10.67 -14.23
C TYR A 95 -4.66 -10.67 -13.90
N ILE A 96 -5.00 -10.37 -12.63
CA ILE A 96 -6.37 -10.11 -12.19
C ILE A 96 -6.50 -8.59 -12.03
N VAL A 97 -7.33 -7.97 -12.86
CA VAL A 97 -7.46 -6.51 -12.95
C VAL A 97 -8.68 -6.04 -12.18
N THR A 98 -8.47 -5.66 -10.94
CA THR A 98 -9.49 -5.14 -10.03
C THR A 98 -9.41 -3.63 -9.79
N GLY A 99 -8.57 -2.95 -10.57
CA GLY A 99 -8.40 -1.50 -10.48
C GLY A 99 -7.34 -0.96 -11.43
N GLN A 100 -7.17 0.35 -11.38
CA GLN A 100 -6.26 1.08 -12.26
C GLN A 100 -4.79 0.67 -12.11
N TRP A 101 -4.36 0.33 -10.89
CA TRP A 101 -2.97 -0.02 -10.64
C TRP A 101 -2.64 -1.39 -11.23
N ALA A 102 -3.49 -2.40 -11.03
CA ALA A 102 -3.33 -3.70 -11.69
C ALA A 102 -3.40 -3.57 -13.22
N LYS A 103 -4.28 -2.70 -13.75
CA LYS A 103 -4.35 -2.41 -15.19
C LYS A 103 -3.02 -1.84 -15.70
N LYS A 104 -2.45 -0.85 -15.02
CA LYS A 104 -1.15 -0.27 -15.40
C LYS A 104 -0.01 -1.27 -15.31
N ALA A 105 -0.01 -2.11 -14.28
CA ALA A 105 0.98 -3.17 -14.15
C ALA A 105 0.90 -4.18 -15.30
N ALA A 106 -0.31 -4.58 -15.69
CA ALA A 106 -0.53 -5.46 -16.84
C ALA A 106 -0.07 -4.83 -18.16
N GLU A 107 -0.39 -3.54 -18.38
CA GLU A 107 0.04 -2.81 -19.58
C GLU A 107 1.58 -2.69 -19.66
N GLU A 108 2.25 -2.45 -18.54
CA GLU A 108 3.71 -2.43 -18.49
C GLU A 108 4.30 -3.80 -18.80
N ALA A 109 3.75 -4.87 -18.18
CA ALA A 109 4.24 -6.24 -18.36
C ALA A 109 4.12 -6.75 -19.82
N LYS A 110 3.14 -6.27 -20.59
CA LYS A 110 3.00 -6.59 -22.03
C LYS A 110 4.23 -6.23 -22.87
N LYS A 111 5.07 -5.33 -22.40
CA LYS A 111 6.32 -4.97 -23.09
C LYS A 111 7.37 -6.08 -23.01
N TYR A 112 7.22 -7.01 -22.07
CA TYR A 112 8.21 -8.05 -21.74
C TYR A 112 7.75 -9.45 -22.14
N GLY A 113 6.45 -9.66 -22.33
CA GLY A 113 5.91 -10.98 -22.68
C GLY A 113 4.39 -10.97 -22.90
N LYS A 114 3.81 -12.15 -23.03
CA LYS A 114 2.38 -12.37 -23.10
C LYS A 114 1.73 -12.12 -21.75
N VAL A 115 0.71 -11.30 -21.71
CA VAL A 115 -0.09 -11.02 -20.50
C VAL A 115 -1.54 -11.40 -20.76
N ASN A 116 -2.07 -12.31 -19.94
CA ASN A 116 -3.47 -12.68 -19.96
C ASN A 116 -4.19 -11.92 -18.83
N ILE A 117 -5.30 -11.29 -19.14
CA ILE A 117 -6.22 -10.76 -18.13
C ILE A 117 -7.23 -11.87 -17.83
N ILE A 118 -7.02 -12.60 -16.74
CA ILE A 118 -7.80 -13.80 -16.42
C ILE A 118 -9.07 -13.52 -15.63
N ALA A 119 -9.18 -12.35 -15.01
CA ALA A 119 -10.39 -11.82 -14.41
C ALA A 119 -10.31 -10.29 -14.30
N SER A 120 -11.47 -9.64 -14.30
CA SER A 120 -11.56 -8.19 -14.12
C SER A 120 -12.93 -7.80 -13.58
N SER A 121 -12.98 -6.72 -12.80
CA SER A 121 -14.22 -6.08 -12.34
C SER A 121 -14.49 -4.71 -12.98
N ALA A 122 -13.89 -4.47 -14.14
CA ALA A 122 -14.04 -3.21 -14.89
C ALA A 122 -15.48 -2.97 -15.36
N ASP A 123 -16.29 -4.02 -15.53
CA ASP A 123 -17.71 -3.97 -15.90
C ASP A 123 -18.58 -3.15 -14.94
N LYS A 124 -18.20 -3.11 -13.64
CA LYS A 124 -18.86 -2.30 -12.61
C LYS A 124 -17.91 -1.28 -11.98
N THR A 125 -17.06 -0.68 -12.76
CA THR A 125 -16.11 0.36 -12.33
C THR A 125 -15.28 -0.09 -11.11
N PHE A 126 -14.89 -1.37 -11.07
CA PHE A 126 -14.08 -1.98 -10.03
C PHE A 126 -14.68 -1.90 -8.60
N SER A 127 -16.00 -1.91 -8.50
CA SER A 127 -16.71 -1.84 -7.20
C SER A 127 -16.79 -3.17 -6.44
N TYR A 128 -16.22 -4.24 -6.98
CA TYR A 128 -16.20 -5.57 -6.38
C TYR A 128 -14.91 -6.34 -6.74
N ILE A 129 -14.65 -7.43 -6.02
CA ILE A 129 -13.62 -8.42 -6.35
C ILE A 129 -14.32 -9.60 -7.04
N PRO A 130 -13.90 -10.02 -8.26
CA PRO A 130 -14.48 -11.16 -8.93
C PRO A 130 -14.23 -12.46 -8.15
N ASP A 131 -15.06 -13.47 -8.39
CA ASP A 131 -14.78 -14.82 -7.87
C ASP A 131 -13.49 -15.34 -8.50
N CYS A 132 -12.50 -15.61 -7.67
CA CYS A 132 -11.18 -16.09 -8.05
C CYS A 132 -10.90 -17.53 -7.61
N SER A 133 -11.95 -18.31 -7.33
CA SER A 133 -11.84 -19.71 -6.88
C SER A 133 -11.46 -20.69 -8.00
N ASP A 134 -11.87 -20.40 -9.24
CA ASP A 134 -11.52 -21.20 -10.43
C ASP A 134 -11.25 -20.29 -11.64
N LEU A 135 -10.02 -19.88 -11.78
CA LEU A 135 -9.55 -18.99 -12.86
C LEU A 135 -8.93 -19.77 -14.00
N PRO A 136 -8.98 -19.27 -15.24
CA PRO A 136 -8.31 -19.85 -16.42
C PRO A 136 -6.81 -19.53 -16.39
N ILE A 137 -6.10 -20.11 -15.41
CA ILE A 137 -4.65 -19.93 -15.28
C ILE A 137 -3.97 -20.58 -16.49
N ASP A 138 -3.04 -19.83 -17.14
CA ASP A 138 -2.22 -20.35 -18.24
C ASP A 138 -1.15 -21.31 -17.70
N ASP A 139 -1.04 -22.48 -18.27
CA ASP A 139 -0.07 -23.50 -17.84
C ASP A 139 1.38 -23.01 -17.96
N ASP A 140 1.67 -22.09 -18.86
CA ASP A 140 2.98 -21.49 -19.06
C ASP A 140 3.19 -20.21 -18.22
N ALA A 141 2.17 -19.74 -17.49
CA ALA A 141 2.29 -18.53 -16.68
C ALA A 141 3.39 -18.67 -15.63
N ASP A 142 4.30 -17.70 -15.61
CA ASP A 142 5.37 -17.60 -14.62
C ASP A 142 4.85 -17.12 -13.25
N TYR A 143 3.79 -16.30 -13.26
CA TYR A 143 3.14 -15.82 -12.04
C TYR A 143 1.70 -15.32 -12.30
N VAL A 144 0.93 -15.20 -11.22
CA VAL A 144 -0.35 -14.52 -11.17
C VAL A 144 -0.18 -13.22 -10.38
N TYR A 145 -0.68 -12.11 -10.90
CA TYR A 145 -0.54 -10.79 -10.28
C TYR A 145 -1.87 -10.25 -9.78
N ILE A 146 -1.84 -9.67 -8.57
CA ILE A 146 -2.94 -8.91 -7.98
C ILE A 146 -2.49 -7.57 -7.40
N CYS A 147 -3.39 -6.59 -7.38
CA CYS A 147 -3.33 -5.44 -6.48
C CYS A 147 -4.25 -5.74 -5.30
N HIS A 148 -3.67 -6.08 -4.13
CA HIS A 148 -4.39 -6.64 -3.00
C HIS A 148 -5.45 -5.69 -2.44
N ASN A 149 -5.16 -4.40 -2.40
CA ASN A 149 -6.09 -3.35 -2.01
C ASN A 149 -6.11 -2.22 -3.06
N ASN A 150 -7.28 -1.94 -3.61
CA ASN A 150 -7.46 -0.98 -4.70
C ASN A 150 -7.73 0.42 -4.13
N THR A 151 -6.69 1.22 -3.99
CA THR A 151 -6.69 2.55 -3.37
C THR A 151 -7.74 3.51 -3.94
N ILE A 152 -7.99 3.44 -5.25
CA ILE A 152 -8.91 4.34 -5.96
C ILE A 152 -10.36 3.91 -5.73
N TYR A 153 -10.62 2.61 -5.80
CA TYR A 153 -11.97 2.04 -5.84
C TYR A 153 -12.44 1.51 -4.49
N GLY A 154 -11.55 1.34 -3.51
CA GLY A 154 -11.88 0.93 -2.15
C GLY A 154 -12.20 -0.55 -1.99
N THR A 155 -11.83 -1.39 -2.95
CA THR A 155 -11.98 -2.85 -2.87
C THR A 155 -10.71 -3.52 -2.36
N THR A 156 -10.85 -4.63 -1.66
CA THR A 156 -9.73 -5.46 -1.17
C THR A 156 -10.06 -6.94 -1.24
N TYR A 157 -9.05 -7.77 -1.49
CA TYR A 157 -9.20 -9.22 -1.43
C TYR A 157 -9.40 -9.67 0.01
N LYS A 158 -10.49 -10.41 0.27
CA LYS A 158 -10.74 -11.10 1.55
C LYS A 158 -10.29 -12.56 1.49
N THR A 159 -10.25 -13.11 0.29
CA THR A 159 -9.76 -14.45 -0.02
C THR A 159 -8.81 -14.34 -1.20
N LEU A 160 -7.66 -14.99 -1.11
CA LEU A 160 -6.68 -15.01 -2.19
C LEU A 160 -7.19 -15.82 -3.39
N PRO A 161 -6.78 -15.49 -4.61
CA PRO A 161 -7.11 -16.27 -5.79
C PRO A 161 -6.49 -17.67 -5.73
N ASN A 162 -7.23 -18.65 -6.24
CA ASN A 162 -6.65 -19.97 -6.50
C ASN A 162 -5.74 -19.91 -7.73
N THR A 163 -4.45 -19.85 -7.49
CA THR A 163 -3.44 -19.74 -8.54
C THR A 163 -3.06 -21.09 -9.16
N LYS A 164 -3.70 -22.19 -8.75
CA LYS A 164 -3.38 -23.57 -9.19
C LYS A 164 -1.89 -23.89 -9.06
N GLY A 165 -1.27 -23.37 -8.00
CA GLY A 165 0.16 -23.59 -7.68
C GLY A 165 1.13 -22.63 -8.37
N LYS A 166 0.67 -21.68 -9.17
CA LYS A 166 1.52 -20.62 -9.71
C LYS A 166 1.89 -19.60 -8.64
N ILE A 167 3.03 -18.95 -8.82
CA ILE A 167 3.54 -17.90 -7.94
C ILE A 167 2.53 -16.76 -7.88
N LEU A 168 2.13 -16.33 -6.68
CA LEU A 168 1.33 -15.14 -6.48
C LEU A 168 2.22 -13.93 -6.23
N VAL A 169 2.01 -12.86 -6.99
CA VAL A 169 2.66 -11.56 -6.86
C VAL A 169 1.62 -10.53 -6.46
N ALA A 170 1.87 -9.79 -5.39
CA ALA A 170 0.91 -8.83 -4.86
C ALA A 170 1.50 -7.43 -4.64
N ASP A 171 0.81 -6.41 -5.16
CA ASP A 171 0.95 -5.03 -4.74
C ASP A 171 0.10 -4.81 -3.48
N MET A 172 0.77 -4.59 -2.35
CA MET A 172 0.13 -4.28 -1.06
C MET A 172 0.36 -2.82 -0.63
N SER A 173 0.66 -1.92 -1.55
CA SER A 173 1.03 -0.53 -1.21
C SER A 173 0.03 0.17 -0.30
N SER A 174 -1.28 -0.12 -0.41
CA SER A 174 -2.30 0.60 0.35
C SER A 174 -2.90 -0.16 1.53
N ASP A 175 -2.45 -1.38 1.79
CA ASP A 175 -2.93 -2.15 2.95
C ASP A 175 -1.85 -2.97 3.68
N ILE A 176 -0.59 -2.83 3.28
CA ILE A 176 0.52 -3.43 4.02
C ILE A 176 0.49 -3.00 5.49
N LEU A 177 0.78 -3.91 6.40
CA LEU A 177 0.74 -3.71 7.85
C LEU A 177 -0.61 -3.26 8.43
N SER A 178 -1.70 -3.36 7.68
CA SER A 178 -3.04 -3.06 8.21
C SER A 178 -3.66 -4.23 8.96
N GLN A 179 -3.21 -5.44 8.68
CA GLN A 179 -3.64 -6.71 9.26
C GLN A 179 -2.60 -7.80 9.01
N PRO A 180 -2.68 -8.94 9.72
CA PRO A 180 -1.82 -10.09 9.42
C PRO A 180 -2.04 -10.62 8.02
N VAL A 181 -0.95 -11.05 7.39
CA VAL A 181 -0.95 -11.82 6.14
C VAL A 181 0.02 -12.99 6.28
N ASN A 182 -0.28 -14.11 5.63
CA ASN A 182 0.67 -15.21 5.57
C ASN A 182 1.61 -15.00 4.38
N VAL A 183 2.84 -14.57 4.64
CA VAL A 183 3.83 -14.27 3.60
C VAL A 183 4.11 -15.48 2.71
N SER A 184 4.00 -16.70 3.25
CA SER A 184 4.24 -17.94 2.49
C SER A 184 3.24 -18.20 1.36
N ASP A 185 2.10 -17.51 1.34
CA ASP A 185 1.12 -17.62 0.25
C ASP A 185 1.58 -16.87 -1.01
N TYR A 186 2.66 -16.08 -0.92
CA TYR A 186 3.15 -15.22 -2.00
C TYR A 186 4.57 -15.58 -2.38
N GLY A 187 4.89 -15.48 -3.67
CA GLY A 187 6.28 -15.48 -4.11
C GLY A 187 6.92 -14.08 -3.97
N LEU A 188 6.12 -13.04 -4.16
CA LEU A 188 6.56 -11.66 -4.03
C LEU A 188 5.41 -10.77 -3.53
N ILE A 189 5.68 -10.04 -2.45
CA ILE A 189 4.90 -8.91 -1.98
C ILE A 189 5.73 -7.65 -2.19
N TYR A 190 5.16 -6.60 -2.74
CA TYR A 190 5.83 -5.31 -2.77
C TYR A 190 4.87 -4.18 -2.40
N PHE A 191 5.44 -3.07 -1.96
CA PHE A 191 4.67 -1.90 -1.58
C PHE A 191 5.48 -0.61 -1.64
N GLY A 192 4.86 0.45 -2.17
CA GLY A 192 5.34 1.82 -1.99
C GLY A 192 4.99 2.31 -0.60
N VAL A 193 5.99 2.79 0.15
CA VAL A 193 5.82 3.08 1.58
C VAL A 193 4.97 4.31 1.88
N GLN A 194 4.77 5.22 0.92
CA GLN A 194 4.13 6.54 1.11
C GLN A 194 2.66 6.49 1.50
N LYS A 195 2.05 5.31 1.55
CA LYS A 195 0.65 5.15 1.95
C LYS A 195 0.52 4.81 3.42
N ASN A 196 1.10 3.72 3.86
CA ASN A 196 0.85 3.20 5.21
C ASN A 196 2.09 3.11 6.12
N VAL A 197 3.31 3.30 5.61
CA VAL A 197 4.53 2.97 6.36
C VAL A 197 5.66 3.98 6.30
N GLY A 198 5.56 5.06 5.52
CA GLY A 198 6.65 6.04 5.46
C GLY A 198 6.43 7.18 4.48
N PRO A 199 7.46 7.98 4.18
CA PRO A 199 7.42 9.02 3.16
C PRO A 199 7.59 8.44 1.75
N ALA A 200 7.26 9.23 0.71
CA ALA A 200 7.55 8.85 -0.67
C ALA A 200 9.05 8.63 -0.91
N GLY A 201 9.39 7.69 -1.79
CA GLY A 201 10.76 7.44 -2.27
C GLY A 201 11.28 6.03 -2.00
N VAL A 202 10.74 5.31 -1.03
CA VAL A 202 11.07 3.92 -0.74
C VAL A 202 10.01 2.98 -1.29
N VAL A 203 10.48 1.85 -1.83
CA VAL A 203 9.66 0.67 -2.11
C VAL A 203 10.27 -0.50 -1.35
N VAL A 204 9.46 -1.34 -0.76
CA VAL A 204 9.91 -2.60 -0.17
C VAL A 204 9.40 -3.76 -1.02
N ALA A 205 10.28 -4.72 -1.28
CA ALA A 205 9.92 -6.01 -1.87
C ALA A 205 10.30 -7.13 -0.91
N ILE A 206 9.34 -8.00 -0.61
CA ILE A 206 9.52 -9.23 0.16
C ILE A 206 9.42 -10.35 -0.85
N ILE A 207 10.55 -10.96 -1.19
CA ILE A 207 10.66 -11.91 -2.29
C ILE A 207 11.25 -13.24 -1.82
N ARG A 208 10.64 -14.34 -2.25
CA ARG A 208 11.14 -15.70 -1.96
C ARG A 208 12.46 -15.93 -2.67
N GLU A 209 13.44 -16.52 -1.98
CA GLU A 209 14.84 -16.63 -2.46
C GLU A 209 14.98 -17.37 -3.79
N ASP A 210 14.15 -18.39 -4.04
CA ASP A 210 14.18 -19.16 -5.30
C ASP A 210 13.79 -18.33 -6.54
N LEU A 211 13.17 -17.15 -6.32
CA LEU A 211 12.82 -16.20 -7.37
C LEU A 211 13.92 -15.16 -7.66
N ILE A 212 14.97 -15.13 -6.84
CA ILE A 212 16.12 -14.24 -7.01
C ILE A 212 17.17 -14.98 -7.84
N ARG A 213 17.17 -14.71 -9.15
CA ARG A 213 17.93 -15.49 -10.13
C ARG A 213 18.88 -14.62 -10.95
N ASP A 214 19.87 -15.26 -11.58
CA ASP A 214 20.77 -14.61 -12.55
C ASP A 214 20.16 -14.62 -13.97
N ASP A 215 19.35 -15.64 -14.30
CA ASP A 215 18.71 -15.85 -15.59
C ASP A 215 17.42 -15.01 -15.76
N VAL A 216 17.56 -13.69 -15.64
CA VAL A 216 16.51 -12.71 -15.88
C VAL A 216 16.39 -12.36 -17.37
N LEU A 217 15.37 -11.64 -17.78
CA LEU A 217 15.22 -11.22 -19.18
C LEU A 217 16.45 -10.45 -19.66
N GLU A 218 16.88 -10.75 -20.89
CA GLU A 218 18.00 -10.06 -21.54
C GLU A 218 17.75 -8.55 -21.57
N GLY A 219 18.79 -7.76 -21.31
CA GLY A 219 18.70 -6.30 -21.25
C GLY A 219 18.14 -5.74 -19.92
N THR A 220 17.84 -6.59 -18.93
CA THR A 220 17.43 -6.10 -17.61
C THR A 220 18.50 -5.22 -17.00
N PRO A 221 18.24 -3.93 -16.71
CA PRO A 221 19.20 -3.04 -16.09
C PRO A 221 19.67 -3.56 -14.72
N THR A 222 20.97 -3.37 -14.43
CA THR A 222 21.58 -3.83 -13.16
C THR A 222 20.76 -3.40 -11.92
N MET A 223 20.31 -2.14 -11.90
CA MET A 223 19.53 -1.60 -10.78
C MET A 223 18.16 -2.25 -10.59
N LEU A 224 17.58 -2.86 -11.63
CA LEU A 224 16.28 -3.53 -11.59
C LEU A 224 16.38 -5.03 -11.32
N LYS A 225 17.60 -5.60 -11.27
CA LYS A 225 17.79 -7.00 -10.90
C LYS A 225 17.64 -7.18 -9.41
N TYR A 226 16.69 -8.01 -8.97
CA TYR A 226 16.52 -8.33 -7.56
C TYR A 226 17.77 -8.97 -6.94
N LYS A 227 18.49 -9.78 -7.72
CA LYS A 227 19.77 -10.37 -7.27
C LYS A 227 20.82 -9.31 -6.92
N THR A 228 20.98 -8.27 -7.75
CA THR A 228 21.90 -7.15 -7.46
C THR A 228 21.59 -6.52 -6.11
N GLN A 229 20.32 -6.28 -5.84
CA GLN A 229 19.88 -5.66 -4.60
C GLN A 229 20.00 -6.61 -3.40
N ALA A 230 19.67 -7.88 -3.59
CA ALA A 230 19.76 -8.91 -2.54
C ALA A 230 21.21 -9.18 -2.12
N ASP A 231 22.13 -9.36 -3.08
CA ASP A 231 23.55 -9.61 -2.82
C ASP A 231 24.19 -8.43 -2.07
N ALA A 232 23.72 -7.22 -2.32
CA ALA A 232 24.22 -5.99 -1.68
C ALA A 232 23.37 -5.57 -0.45
N LYS A 233 22.45 -6.39 0.04
CA LYS A 233 21.55 -6.05 1.16
C LYS A 233 20.90 -4.67 1.00
N SER A 234 20.39 -4.38 -0.21
CA SER A 234 19.80 -3.08 -0.60
C SER A 234 20.77 -1.89 -0.65
N LEU A 235 22.06 -2.13 -0.50
CA LEU A 235 23.11 -1.09 -0.45
C LEU A 235 24.03 -1.12 -1.68
N TYR A 236 23.53 -1.59 -2.84
CA TYR A 236 24.28 -1.56 -4.08
C TYR A 236 24.70 -0.12 -4.47
N ASN A 237 23.79 0.82 -4.35
CA ASN A 237 24.04 2.26 -4.41
C ASN A 237 23.49 2.95 -3.15
N THR A 238 23.67 4.26 -3.03
CA THR A 238 23.09 5.02 -1.92
C THR A 238 21.56 4.93 -1.95
N PRO A 239 20.95 4.34 -0.92
CA PRO A 239 19.49 4.20 -0.85
C PRO A 239 18.84 5.50 -0.32
N PRO A 240 17.52 5.62 -0.31
CA PRO A 240 16.81 6.73 0.32
C PRO A 240 16.88 6.61 1.86
N CYS A 241 18.07 6.88 2.43
CA CYS A 241 18.42 6.64 3.82
C CYS A 241 17.39 7.17 4.82
N TYR A 242 17.00 8.44 4.68
CA TYR A 242 16.03 9.05 5.58
C TYR A 242 14.63 8.41 5.48
N GLY A 243 14.22 8.02 4.27
CA GLY A 243 12.96 7.30 4.07
C GLY A 243 12.95 5.94 4.76
N ILE A 244 14.05 5.19 4.68
CA ILE A 244 14.21 3.88 5.35
C ILE A 244 14.19 4.06 6.89
N TYR A 245 14.87 5.08 7.41
CA TYR A 245 14.85 5.44 8.81
C TYR A 245 13.43 5.72 9.32
N ILE A 246 12.64 6.50 8.59
CA ILE A 246 11.23 6.77 8.95
C ILE A 246 10.40 5.48 8.89
N CYS A 247 10.59 4.62 7.87
CA CYS A 247 9.94 3.31 7.81
C CYS A 247 10.23 2.48 9.07
N GLY A 248 11.50 2.40 9.49
CA GLY A 248 11.87 1.68 10.71
C GLY A 248 11.16 2.22 11.95
N LYS A 249 11.03 3.55 12.08
CA LYS A 249 10.26 4.15 13.18
C LYS A 249 8.76 3.81 13.10
N VAL A 250 8.18 3.73 11.91
CA VAL A 250 6.78 3.31 11.73
C VAL A 250 6.62 1.82 12.07
N PHE A 251 7.54 0.96 11.64
CA PHE A 251 7.50 -0.46 12.00
C PHE A 251 7.56 -0.65 13.53
N LYS A 252 8.46 0.06 14.20
CA LYS A 252 8.53 0.07 15.65
C LYS A 252 7.22 0.54 16.29
N TRP A 253 6.63 1.62 15.80
CA TRP A 253 5.34 2.11 16.25
C TRP A 253 4.23 1.05 16.10
N VAL A 254 4.16 0.32 14.99
CA VAL A 254 3.18 -0.78 14.81
C VAL A 254 3.42 -1.89 15.82
N LYS A 255 4.68 -2.23 16.14
CA LYS A 255 5.01 -3.20 17.22
C LYS A 255 4.51 -2.71 18.58
N GLU A 256 4.73 -1.44 18.91
CA GLU A 256 4.28 -0.80 20.16
C GLU A 256 2.75 -0.72 20.27
N MET A 257 2.03 -0.62 19.14
CA MET A 257 0.56 -0.72 19.08
C MET A 257 0.02 -2.15 19.31
N GLY A 258 0.89 -3.13 19.52
CA GLY A 258 0.53 -4.53 19.75
C GLY A 258 0.63 -5.43 18.51
N GLY A 259 1.31 -4.96 17.46
CA GLY A 259 1.52 -5.72 16.23
C GLY A 259 0.30 -5.76 15.31
N LEU A 260 0.33 -6.64 14.32
CA LEU A 260 -0.67 -6.65 13.25
C LEU A 260 -2.05 -7.13 13.70
N GLU A 261 -2.14 -8.00 14.70
CA GLU A 261 -3.43 -8.45 15.24
C GLU A 261 -4.18 -7.28 15.91
N ALA A 262 -3.47 -6.51 16.76
CA ALA A 262 -4.05 -5.33 17.38
C ALA A 262 -4.36 -4.24 16.34
N MET A 263 -3.50 -4.05 15.34
CA MET A 263 -3.71 -3.10 14.26
C MET A 263 -4.96 -3.45 13.44
N LYS A 264 -5.20 -4.73 13.14
CA LYS A 264 -6.41 -5.19 12.47
C LYS A 264 -7.66 -4.77 13.24
N ILE A 265 -7.72 -5.08 14.54
CA ILE A 265 -8.84 -4.72 15.41
C ILE A 265 -9.06 -3.19 15.42
N HIS A 266 -7.96 -2.43 15.52
CA HIS A 266 -8.00 -0.97 15.47
C HIS A 266 -8.58 -0.45 14.13
N ASN A 267 -8.13 -1.00 13.02
CA ASN A 267 -8.60 -0.61 11.69
C ASN A 267 -10.04 -1.03 11.42
N GLU A 268 -10.46 -2.22 11.85
CA GLU A 268 -11.84 -2.67 11.74
C GLU A 268 -12.79 -1.76 12.51
N LYS A 269 -12.45 -1.41 13.76
CA LYS A 269 -13.21 -0.46 14.57
C LYS A 269 -13.32 0.91 13.89
N LYS A 270 -12.20 1.42 13.39
CA LYS A 270 -12.12 2.72 12.71
C LYS A 270 -12.95 2.74 11.42
N ALA A 271 -12.83 1.71 10.59
CA ALA A 271 -13.58 1.61 9.34
C ALA A 271 -15.08 1.43 9.58
N ALA A 272 -15.47 0.67 10.62
CA ALA A 272 -16.89 0.48 10.98
C ALA A 272 -17.59 1.80 11.26
N ILE A 273 -16.95 2.76 11.95
CA ILE A 273 -17.54 4.08 12.24
C ILE A 273 -18.02 4.76 10.96
N LEU A 274 -17.22 4.75 9.91
CA LEU A 274 -17.57 5.39 8.64
C LEU A 274 -18.54 4.53 7.82
N TYR A 275 -18.33 3.23 7.72
CA TYR A 275 -19.20 2.34 6.95
C TYR A 275 -20.61 2.22 7.54
N ASP A 276 -20.75 2.17 8.87
CA ASP A 276 -22.05 2.14 9.55
C ASP A 276 -22.83 3.43 9.27
N PHE A 277 -22.16 4.58 9.26
CA PHE A 277 -22.80 5.82 8.85
C PHE A 277 -23.23 5.77 7.38
N LEU A 278 -22.34 5.41 6.45
CA LEU A 278 -22.66 5.35 5.02
C LEU A 278 -23.81 4.39 4.69
N ASP A 279 -23.91 3.28 5.43
CA ASP A 279 -24.98 2.28 5.24
C ASP A 279 -26.36 2.76 5.71
N ASN A 280 -26.40 3.74 6.61
CA ASN A 280 -27.64 4.32 7.18
C ASN A 280 -27.96 5.71 6.68
N SER A 281 -27.00 6.43 6.05
CA SER A 281 -27.20 7.78 5.53
C SER A 281 -28.21 7.78 4.38
N LYS A 282 -29.05 8.83 4.32
CA LYS A 282 -29.96 9.07 3.20
C LYS A 282 -29.27 9.75 2.03
N MET A 283 -28.22 10.51 2.32
CA MET A 283 -27.48 11.32 1.36
C MET A 283 -26.21 10.60 0.85
N PHE A 284 -25.35 10.13 1.76
CA PHE A 284 -24.06 9.55 1.41
C PHE A 284 -24.16 8.04 1.15
N LYS A 285 -23.50 7.57 0.09
CA LYS A 285 -23.50 6.16 -0.30
C LYS A 285 -22.08 5.68 -0.56
N GLY A 286 -21.70 4.55 0.03
CA GLY A 286 -20.47 3.84 -0.35
C GLY A 286 -20.59 3.26 -1.76
N THR A 287 -19.49 3.27 -2.50
CA THR A 287 -19.46 2.80 -3.91
C THR A 287 -19.05 1.34 -4.05
N VAL A 288 -18.73 0.65 -2.97
CA VAL A 288 -18.15 -0.70 -2.95
C VAL A 288 -19.13 -1.71 -2.41
N GLU A 289 -19.20 -2.91 -3.03
CA GLU A 289 -19.94 -4.04 -2.48
C GLU A 289 -19.45 -4.38 -1.06
N LYS A 290 -20.39 -4.57 -0.12
CA LYS A 290 -20.06 -4.69 1.34
C LYS A 290 -19.01 -5.74 1.65
N LYS A 291 -19.06 -6.89 0.96
CA LYS A 291 -18.13 -8.01 1.17
C LYS A 291 -16.67 -7.68 0.81
N ASP A 292 -16.47 -6.72 -0.10
CA ASP A 292 -15.17 -6.39 -0.69
C ASP A 292 -14.59 -5.06 -0.20
N ARG A 293 -15.21 -4.42 0.80
CA ARG A 293 -14.82 -3.12 1.34
C ARG A 293 -13.42 -3.13 1.94
N SER A 294 -12.63 -2.12 1.57
CA SER A 294 -11.30 -1.85 2.14
C SER A 294 -11.40 -1.27 3.55
N LEU A 295 -10.47 -1.64 4.43
CA LEU A 295 -10.28 -0.97 5.73
C LEU A 295 -9.47 0.32 5.63
N MET A 296 -8.84 0.56 4.46
CA MET A 296 -7.87 1.66 4.27
C MET A 296 -8.40 2.81 3.43
N ASN A 297 -9.21 2.50 2.40
CA ASN A 297 -9.68 3.49 1.43
C ASN A 297 -11.20 3.36 1.27
N VAL A 298 -11.93 4.38 1.67
CA VAL A 298 -13.39 4.40 1.68
C VAL A 298 -13.90 5.46 0.71
N PRO A 299 -14.23 5.09 -0.55
CA PRO A 299 -14.87 5.99 -1.49
C PRO A 299 -16.37 6.06 -1.23
N PHE A 300 -16.94 7.25 -1.39
CA PHE A 300 -18.37 7.52 -1.23
C PHE A 300 -18.82 8.72 -2.06
N VAL A 301 -20.10 8.80 -2.35
CA VAL A 301 -20.75 9.83 -3.17
C VAL A 301 -22.05 10.26 -2.52
N THR A 302 -22.56 11.45 -2.92
CA THR A 302 -23.96 11.84 -2.62
C THR A 302 -24.90 11.46 -3.76
N GLY A 303 -24.36 11.23 -4.96
CA GLY A 303 -25.14 11.02 -6.19
C GLY A 303 -25.45 12.33 -6.93
N ASP A 304 -25.00 13.47 -6.40
CA ASP A 304 -25.10 14.81 -7.00
C ASP A 304 -23.70 15.45 -7.00
N GLU A 305 -23.17 15.75 -8.20
CA GLU A 305 -21.81 16.29 -8.35
C GLU A 305 -21.63 17.68 -7.73
N GLU A 306 -22.68 18.52 -7.73
CA GLU A 306 -22.63 19.85 -7.09
C GLU A 306 -22.57 19.72 -5.57
N LEU A 307 -23.34 18.77 -5.03
CA LEU A 307 -23.35 18.48 -3.59
C LEU A 307 -22.03 17.84 -3.15
N ASP A 308 -21.45 16.92 -3.95
CA ASP A 308 -20.12 16.37 -3.73
C ASP A 308 -19.06 17.49 -3.68
N ALA A 309 -19.09 18.42 -4.64
CA ALA A 309 -18.16 19.54 -4.68
C ALA A 309 -18.32 20.50 -3.50
N LYS A 310 -19.56 20.77 -3.08
CA LYS A 310 -19.88 21.58 -1.89
C LYS A 310 -19.32 20.90 -0.63
N PHE A 311 -19.59 19.60 -0.46
CA PHE A 311 -19.07 18.84 0.68
C PHE A 311 -17.54 18.91 0.76
N VAL A 312 -16.83 18.64 -0.35
CA VAL A 312 -15.35 18.70 -0.40
C VAL A 312 -14.83 20.07 0.02
N LYS A 313 -15.46 21.15 -0.44
CA LYS A 313 -15.08 22.53 -0.09
C LYS A 313 -15.26 22.81 1.40
N GLU A 314 -16.43 22.49 1.95
CA GLU A 314 -16.75 22.73 3.35
C GLU A 314 -15.95 21.84 4.29
N ALA A 315 -15.77 20.54 3.97
CA ALA A 315 -14.94 19.62 4.72
C ALA A 315 -13.47 20.08 4.77
N THR A 316 -12.93 20.55 3.63
CA THR A 316 -11.56 21.10 3.59
C THR A 316 -11.43 22.33 4.49
N ALA A 317 -12.40 23.24 4.48
CA ALA A 317 -12.41 24.42 5.34
C ALA A 317 -12.53 24.05 6.84
N ALA A 318 -13.20 22.94 7.15
CA ALA A 318 -13.31 22.39 8.50
C ALA A 318 -12.08 21.56 8.96
N GLY A 319 -11.05 21.43 8.12
CA GLY A 319 -9.80 20.74 8.46
C GLY A 319 -9.75 19.26 8.06
N PHE A 320 -10.71 18.77 7.27
CA PHE A 320 -10.70 17.44 6.65
C PHE A 320 -10.14 17.54 5.23
N VAL A 321 -8.81 17.50 5.10
CA VAL A 321 -8.13 17.80 3.84
C VAL A 321 -7.93 16.56 2.98
N ASN A 322 -7.82 16.78 1.65
CA ASN A 322 -7.56 15.74 0.65
C ASN A 322 -8.67 14.66 0.57
N ILE A 323 -9.91 15.02 0.91
CA ILE A 323 -11.05 14.09 0.92
C ILE A 323 -11.70 13.93 -0.46
N LYS A 324 -11.36 14.75 -1.45
CA LYS A 324 -11.88 14.63 -2.82
C LYS A 324 -11.56 13.26 -3.41
N GLY A 325 -12.56 12.62 -4.01
CA GLY A 325 -12.41 11.34 -4.69
C GLY A 325 -11.55 11.41 -5.95
N HIS A 326 -11.13 10.24 -6.43
CA HIS A 326 -10.39 10.15 -7.69
C HIS A 326 -11.32 10.46 -8.86
N ARG A 327 -10.81 11.13 -9.91
CA ARG A 327 -11.58 11.56 -11.09
C ARG A 327 -12.36 10.45 -11.80
N THR A 328 -11.94 9.18 -11.67
CA THR A 328 -12.60 8.02 -12.29
C THR A 328 -13.78 7.48 -11.49
N VAL A 329 -13.89 7.84 -10.21
CA VAL A 329 -14.99 7.44 -9.32
C VAL A 329 -15.89 8.64 -9.02
N GLY A 330 -15.30 9.83 -8.94
CA GLY A 330 -15.99 11.03 -8.49
C GLY A 330 -16.10 11.11 -6.97
N GLY A 331 -16.97 11.95 -6.49
CA GLY A 331 -17.31 12.07 -5.08
C GLY A 331 -16.15 12.33 -4.13
N MET A 332 -16.13 11.59 -3.05
CA MET A 332 -15.17 11.68 -1.96
C MET A 332 -14.45 10.35 -1.75
N ARG A 333 -13.29 10.42 -1.10
CA ARG A 333 -12.58 9.26 -0.59
C ARG A 333 -11.88 9.59 0.71
N ALA A 334 -12.24 8.91 1.78
CA ALA A 334 -11.52 8.93 3.04
C ALA A 334 -10.48 7.80 3.05
N SER A 335 -9.19 8.17 2.96
CA SER A 335 -8.09 7.23 3.17
C SER A 335 -7.71 7.26 4.65
N ILE A 336 -8.06 6.19 5.38
CA ILE A 336 -8.01 6.11 6.84
C ILE A 336 -6.92 5.15 7.33
N TYR A 337 -5.79 5.13 6.66
CA TYR A 337 -4.63 4.29 6.96
C TYR A 337 -4.34 4.13 8.47
N ASN A 338 -3.41 3.26 8.82
CA ASN A 338 -3.08 2.95 10.21
C ASN A 338 -2.91 4.20 11.09
N ALA A 339 -2.24 5.23 10.57
CA ALA A 339 -1.91 6.43 11.34
C ALA A 339 -3.05 7.46 11.47
N MET A 340 -4.16 7.30 10.75
CA MET A 340 -5.35 8.14 10.95
C MET A 340 -5.96 7.81 12.33
N PRO A 341 -6.02 8.77 13.26
CA PRO A 341 -6.63 8.52 14.56
C PRO A 341 -8.15 8.25 14.42
N ILE A 342 -8.69 7.39 15.27
CA ILE A 342 -10.13 7.08 15.31
C ILE A 342 -10.95 8.38 15.43
N GLU A 343 -10.52 9.30 16.30
CA GLU A 343 -11.13 10.61 16.47
C GLU A 343 -11.29 11.38 15.15
N GLY A 344 -10.34 11.26 14.23
CA GLY A 344 -10.44 11.93 12.91
C GLY A 344 -11.58 11.38 12.07
N VAL A 345 -11.87 10.08 12.16
CA VAL A 345 -13.00 9.45 11.48
C VAL A 345 -14.32 9.78 12.19
N GLU A 346 -14.34 9.77 13.52
CA GLU A 346 -15.50 10.17 14.33
C GLU A 346 -15.93 11.61 13.98
N LYS A 347 -14.99 12.55 13.99
CA LYS A 347 -15.26 13.96 13.62
C LYS A 347 -15.69 14.12 12.16
N LEU A 348 -15.14 13.33 11.25
CA LEU A 348 -15.61 13.33 9.87
C LEU A 348 -17.07 12.89 9.78
N VAL A 349 -17.45 11.83 10.49
CA VAL A 349 -18.84 11.34 10.50
C VAL A 349 -19.79 12.36 11.16
N GLU A 350 -19.37 13.02 12.25
CA GLU A 350 -20.14 14.12 12.85
C GLU A 350 -20.36 15.26 11.85
N PHE A 351 -19.32 15.66 11.13
CA PHE A 351 -19.42 16.66 10.08
C PHE A 351 -20.35 16.23 8.95
N MET A 352 -20.27 14.97 8.50
CA MET A 352 -21.14 14.41 7.47
C MET A 352 -22.61 14.42 7.88
N LYS A 353 -22.92 14.05 9.13
CA LYS A 353 -24.29 14.10 9.68
C LYS A 353 -24.85 15.52 9.63
N LYS A 354 -24.07 16.49 10.12
CA LYS A 354 -24.49 17.90 10.08
C LYS A 354 -24.68 18.39 8.65
N PHE A 355 -23.77 18.04 7.74
CA PHE A 355 -23.89 18.41 6.33
C PHE A 355 -25.17 17.82 5.70
N GLU A 356 -25.51 16.56 6.04
CA GLU A 356 -26.74 15.91 5.59
C GLU A 356 -27.99 16.65 6.12
N GLU A 357 -28.01 17.05 7.40
CA GLU A 357 -29.10 17.82 8.00
C GLU A 357 -29.28 19.20 7.35
N ASP A 358 -28.18 19.90 7.06
CA ASP A 358 -28.18 21.25 6.50
C ASP A 358 -28.52 21.27 5.00
N ASN A 359 -28.56 20.14 4.31
CA ASN A 359 -28.75 20.04 2.85
C ASN A 359 -29.87 19.04 2.43
N GLN A 360 -30.79 18.71 3.34
CA GLN A 360 -31.98 17.89 3.06
C GLN A 360 -33.10 18.69 2.39
#